data_ffcbbb6c88c6e97b00be6f278d661719
#
_entry.id   ffcbbb6c88c6e97b00be6f278d661719
#
_cell.length_a   1.000
_cell.length_b   1.000
_cell.length_c   1.000
_cell.angle_alpha   90.00
_cell.angle_beta   90.00
_cell.angle_gamma   90.00
#
_symmetry.space_group_name_H-M   'P 1'
#
loop_
_entity.id
_entity.type
_entity.pdbx_description
1 polymer ?
#
loop_
_entity_poly.entity_id
_entity_poly.type
_entity_poly.pdbx_seq_one_letter_code
_entity_poly.pdbx_strand_id
1 'polypeptide(L)'
;MRDFDFTGFTFNGKHSSELGITRVSSGDRYEENLHPDIEDRTAEVPGLDGSYFFGSNYKARNINIEIAFDHLTESGLRELKKVFDPRYNGELIFDEHPYKKYIAKLESPIELSYICFDERERTEGAERDGVRRDRSEGANNTWEQVTPWEYTTNIERIYKGEGKINFICYFPFAKSVYKYLPSEEENSKWAASSGLLTRAEFENFNVYDQESGTINIYNGGDIETGFRLYIPANFAMSGITLTYKEDGESESAHLVLKPISLKEGKNGITDIGILIDTTNEMIMGVSAFSPMDETIITSGNIYNGYISAGYFFKFQPSINKEVRSILEVGYMNDVKIYYDYLYF
;
A
#
# COMPACT_ATOMS: atom_id res chain seq x y z
N MET A 1 24.06 -20.61 -1.08
CA MET A 1 22.66 -20.20 -1.02
C MET A 1 22.62 -19.12 0.04
N ARG A 2 22.33 -17.88 -0.26
CA ARG A 2 22.27 -16.82 0.76
C ARG A 2 20.89 -16.92 1.40
N ASP A 3 20.87 -17.17 2.70
CA ASP A 3 19.65 -17.10 3.50
C ASP A 3 19.17 -15.64 3.45
N PHE A 4 18.18 -15.37 2.60
CA PHE A 4 17.42 -14.13 2.68
C PHE A 4 16.30 -14.39 3.67
N ASP A 5 16.45 -13.85 4.88
CA ASP A 5 15.38 -13.83 5.87
C ASP A 5 14.28 -12.85 5.43
N PHE A 6 13.50 -13.25 4.44
CA PHE A 6 12.27 -12.54 4.04
C PHE A 6 11.10 -12.97 4.92
N THR A 7 11.22 -12.76 6.22
CA THR A 7 10.25 -13.27 7.18
C THR A 7 9.37 -12.20 7.80
N GLY A 8 9.48 -10.96 7.32
CA GLY A 8 8.80 -9.81 7.90
C GLY A 8 7.66 -9.27 7.03
N PHE A 9 6.97 -8.31 7.62
CA PHE A 9 6.04 -7.45 6.93
C PHE A 9 5.96 -6.10 7.62
N THR A 10 5.57 -5.08 6.90
CA THR A 10 5.32 -3.74 7.42
C THR A 10 3.82 -3.45 7.39
N PHE A 11 3.26 -2.98 8.50
CA PHE A 11 1.88 -2.51 8.56
C PHE A 11 1.81 -1.11 9.17
N ASN A 12 1.14 -0.18 8.49
CA ASN A 12 1.07 1.23 8.89
C ASN A 12 2.44 1.86 9.17
N GLY A 13 3.45 1.54 8.38
CA GLY A 13 4.82 2.06 8.51
C GLY A 13 5.62 1.47 9.67
N LYS A 14 5.10 0.46 10.37
CA LYS A 14 5.81 -0.28 11.42
C LYS A 14 6.15 -1.68 10.93
N HIS A 15 7.44 -2.00 10.95
CA HIS A 15 7.91 -3.33 10.59
C HIS A 15 7.64 -4.35 11.72
N SER A 16 7.35 -5.59 11.36
CA SER A 16 7.02 -6.66 12.32
C SER A 16 8.11 -6.89 13.36
N SER A 17 9.39 -6.76 12.99
CA SER A 17 10.51 -6.88 13.92
C SER A 17 10.54 -5.78 15.00
N GLU A 18 10.11 -4.55 14.66
CA GLU A 18 10.00 -3.46 15.63
C GLU A 18 8.89 -3.73 16.65
N LEU A 19 7.90 -4.51 16.25
CA LEU A 19 6.78 -4.93 17.09
C LEU A 19 7.07 -6.20 17.90
N GLY A 20 8.28 -6.77 17.74
CA GLY A 20 8.68 -8.01 18.40
C GLY A 20 7.96 -9.26 17.90
N ILE A 21 7.43 -9.22 16.68
CA ILE A 21 6.75 -10.36 16.05
C ILE A 21 7.46 -10.76 14.76
N THR A 22 7.44 -12.05 14.48
CA THR A 22 8.01 -12.63 13.25
C THR A 22 6.93 -13.43 12.55
N ARG A 23 6.85 -13.34 11.23
CA ARG A 23 6.00 -14.18 10.42
C ARG A 23 6.51 -15.62 10.46
N VAL A 24 5.62 -16.57 10.69
CA VAL A 24 5.94 -18.01 10.69
C VAL A 24 5.39 -18.63 9.42
N SER A 25 6.17 -19.51 8.83
CA SER A 25 5.69 -20.39 7.77
C SER A 25 5.56 -21.81 8.32
N SER A 26 4.60 -22.57 7.85
CA SER A 26 4.51 -23.98 8.13
C SER A 26 5.57 -24.75 7.34
N GLY A 27 6.79 -24.85 7.86
CA GLY A 27 7.95 -25.38 7.17
C GLY A 27 8.58 -24.35 6.21
N ASP A 28 9.30 -24.81 5.18
CA ASP A 28 9.98 -23.93 4.20
C ASP A 28 9.03 -23.38 3.11
N ARG A 29 7.72 -23.34 3.38
CA ARG A 29 6.72 -22.95 2.38
C ARG A 29 5.82 -21.85 2.92
N TYR A 30 5.70 -20.78 2.15
CA TYR A 30 4.67 -19.76 2.34
C TYR A 30 3.48 -20.11 1.48
N GLU A 31 2.28 -20.11 2.07
CA GLU A 31 1.03 -20.23 1.32
C GLU A 31 0.57 -18.85 0.91
N GLU A 32 0.52 -18.60 -0.37
CA GLU A 32 0.01 -17.35 -0.95
C GLU A 32 -1.10 -17.69 -1.95
N ASN A 33 -2.24 -17.02 -1.80
CA ASN A 33 -3.29 -17.04 -2.81
C ASN A 33 -2.88 -16.09 -3.95
N LEU A 34 -2.49 -16.64 -5.10
CA LEU A 34 -2.06 -15.85 -6.26
C LEU A 34 -3.14 -14.89 -6.75
N HIS A 35 -4.40 -15.31 -6.69
CA HIS A 35 -5.53 -14.51 -7.15
C HIS A 35 -6.53 -14.28 -6.01
N PRO A 36 -7.22 -13.12 -6.00
CA PRO A 36 -8.39 -12.94 -5.15
C PRO A 36 -9.51 -13.92 -5.51
N ASP A 37 -10.42 -14.17 -4.58
CA ASP A 37 -11.60 -14.96 -4.86
C ASP A 37 -12.47 -14.31 -5.95
N ILE A 38 -13.10 -15.15 -6.77
CA ILE A 38 -13.93 -14.72 -7.89
C ILE A 38 -15.39 -15.05 -7.58
N GLU A 39 -16.27 -14.14 -7.95
CA GLU A 39 -17.73 -14.34 -7.94
C GLU A 39 -18.27 -14.24 -9.34
N ASP A 40 -18.85 -15.34 -9.81
CA ASP A 40 -19.53 -15.39 -11.10
C ASP A 40 -20.95 -14.80 -10.99
N ARG A 41 -21.27 -13.91 -11.89
CA ARG A 41 -22.63 -13.39 -12.04
C ARG A 41 -23.41 -14.29 -12.97
N THR A 42 -24.33 -15.05 -12.41
CA THR A 42 -25.17 -15.96 -13.16
C THR A 42 -26.65 -15.69 -12.91
N ALA A 43 -27.50 -15.96 -13.88
CA ALA A 43 -28.95 -15.97 -13.71
C ALA A 43 -29.54 -17.26 -14.23
N GLU A 44 -30.39 -17.88 -13.43
CA GLU A 44 -31.17 -19.05 -13.81
C GLU A 44 -32.57 -18.62 -14.28
N VAL A 45 -33.00 -19.15 -15.43
CA VAL A 45 -34.34 -18.89 -15.93
C VAL A 45 -35.22 -20.12 -15.71
N PRO A 46 -36.32 -20.04 -14.97
CA PRO A 46 -37.19 -21.17 -14.72
C PRO A 46 -37.66 -21.84 -16.04
N GLY A 47 -37.45 -23.15 -16.15
CA GLY A 47 -37.81 -23.94 -17.33
C GLY A 47 -36.75 -24.00 -18.44
N LEU A 48 -35.56 -23.45 -18.20
CA LEU A 48 -34.38 -23.65 -19.04
C LEU A 48 -33.31 -24.41 -18.26
N ASP A 49 -32.66 -25.36 -18.89
CA ASP A 49 -31.52 -26.04 -18.29
C ASP A 49 -30.28 -25.16 -18.37
N GLY A 50 -29.53 -25.06 -17.23
CA GLY A 50 -28.31 -24.27 -17.11
C GLY A 50 -28.55 -22.84 -16.66
N SER A 51 -27.50 -22.04 -16.60
CA SER A 51 -27.49 -20.64 -16.19
C SER A 51 -26.83 -19.74 -17.22
N TYR A 52 -27.30 -18.52 -17.33
CA TYR A 52 -26.63 -17.48 -18.11
C TYR A 52 -25.50 -16.88 -17.32
N PHE A 53 -24.31 -16.77 -17.92
CA PHE A 53 -23.12 -16.16 -17.34
C PHE A 53 -23.00 -14.69 -17.80
N PHE A 54 -22.87 -13.77 -16.85
CA PHE A 54 -22.78 -12.32 -17.08
C PHE A 54 -21.40 -11.74 -16.72
N GLY A 55 -20.41 -12.59 -16.56
CA GLY A 55 -19.05 -12.20 -16.17
C GLY A 55 -18.75 -12.49 -14.71
N SER A 56 -17.50 -12.25 -14.34
CA SER A 56 -16.97 -12.51 -12.99
C SER A 56 -16.44 -11.22 -12.37
N ASN A 57 -16.55 -11.09 -11.05
CA ASN A 57 -15.92 -10.01 -10.29
C ASN A 57 -14.96 -10.60 -9.27
N TYR A 58 -13.87 -9.91 -9.01
CA TYR A 58 -13.00 -10.23 -7.89
C TYR A 58 -13.64 -9.78 -6.58
N LYS A 59 -13.63 -10.66 -5.58
CA LYS A 59 -14.04 -10.36 -4.21
C LYS A 59 -12.93 -9.71 -3.41
N ALA A 60 -13.26 -9.26 -2.21
CA ALA A 60 -12.25 -8.86 -1.23
C ALA A 60 -11.24 -9.99 -1.00
N ARG A 61 -9.97 -9.65 -0.90
CA ARG A 61 -8.88 -10.60 -0.66
C ARG A 61 -8.67 -10.77 0.82
N ASN A 62 -8.62 -12.01 1.28
CA ASN A 62 -8.26 -12.35 2.65
C ASN A 62 -6.78 -12.75 2.71
N ILE A 63 -6.05 -12.17 3.66
CA ILE A 63 -4.63 -12.44 3.90
C ILE A 63 -4.47 -12.87 5.34
N ASN A 64 -4.03 -14.12 5.53
CA ASN A 64 -3.80 -14.69 6.85
C ASN A 64 -2.30 -14.76 7.12
N ILE A 65 -1.86 -14.21 8.24
CA ILE A 65 -0.47 -14.19 8.66
C ILE A 65 -0.36 -14.92 10.00
N GLU A 66 0.40 -16.00 10.03
CA GLU A 66 0.80 -16.64 11.27
C GLU A 66 2.04 -15.94 11.81
N ILE A 67 2.03 -15.62 13.09
CA ILE A 67 3.10 -14.91 13.78
C ILE A 67 3.61 -15.69 14.98
N ALA A 68 4.89 -15.54 15.26
CA ALA A 68 5.50 -15.98 16.51
C ALA A 68 6.22 -14.82 17.20
N PHE A 69 6.35 -14.92 18.50
CA PHE A 69 7.11 -13.97 19.32
C PHE A 69 7.76 -14.72 20.49
N ASP A 70 8.99 -14.32 20.77
CA ASP A 70 9.81 -14.97 21.81
C ASP A 70 10.01 -14.06 23.02
N HIS A 71 10.06 -12.76 22.79
CA HIS A 71 10.33 -11.75 23.81
C HIS A 71 9.41 -10.53 23.65
N LEU A 72 8.10 -10.74 23.73
CA LEU A 72 7.14 -9.66 23.64
C LEU A 72 6.84 -9.11 25.03
N THR A 73 7.00 -7.81 25.21
CA THR A 73 6.78 -7.13 26.50
C THR A 73 5.34 -6.61 26.60
N GLU A 74 4.93 -6.19 27.82
CA GLU A 74 3.62 -5.54 28.01
C GLU A 74 3.50 -4.24 27.17
N SER A 75 4.60 -3.50 27.02
CA SER A 75 4.65 -2.31 26.15
C SER A 75 4.48 -2.69 24.68
N GLY A 76 5.14 -3.77 24.23
CA GLY A 76 4.97 -4.32 22.90
C GLY A 76 3.53 -4.75 22.59
N LEU A 77 2.86 -5.42 23.54
CA LEU A 77 1.44 -5.77 23.39
C LEU A 77 0.53 -4.53 23.25
N ARG A 78 0.84 -3.46 23.95
CA ARG A 78 0.10 -2.19 23.81
C ARG A 78 0.36 -1.53 22.47
N GLU A 79 1.57 -1.60 21.97
CA GLU A 79 1.93 -1.08 20.65
C GLU A 79 1.26 -1.89 19.54
N LEU A 80 1.27 -3.23 19.62
CA LEU A 80 0.51 -4.08 18.71
C LEU A 80 -0.96 -3.67 18.62
N LYS A 81 -1.62 -3.44 19.75
CA LYS A 81 -3.02 -2.99 19.79
C LYS A 81 -3.24 -1.63 19.12
N LYS A 82 -2.24 -0.75 19.14
CA LYS A 82 -2.33 0.58 18.49
C LYS A 82 -2.12 0.48 16.99
N VAL A 83 -1.12 -0.29 16.57
CA VAL A 83 -0.77 -0.44 15.15
C VAL A 83 -1.87 -1.21 14.42
N PHE A 84 -2.39 -2.26 15.03
CA PHE A 84 -3.44 -3.11 14.48
C PHE A 84 -4.85 -2.71 14.97
N ASP A 85 -5.19 -1.42 14.86
CA ASP A 85 -6.54 -0.95 15.18
C ASP A 85 -7.52 -1.36 14.07
N PRO A 86 -8.55 -2.20 14.38
CA PRO A 86 -9.46 -2.72 13.36
C PRO A 86 -10.41 -1.66 12.77
N ARG A 87 -10.40 -0.44 13.27
CA ARG A 87 -11.24 0.65 12.75
C ARG A 87 -10.70 1.28 11.47
N TYR A 88 -9.38 1.15 11.22
CA TYR A 88 -8.70 1.85 10.14
C TYR A 88 -8.11 0.87 9.13
N ASN A 89 -8.09 1.30 7.87
CA ASN A 89 -7.30 0.64 6.84
C ASN A 89 -5.83 1.03 7.01
N GLY A 90 -4.94 0.11 6.69
CA GLY A 90 -3.51 0.34 6.71
C GLY A 90 -2.81 -0.19 5.46
N GLU A 91 -1.59 0.26 5.23
CA GLU A 91 -0.74 -0.28 4.19
C GLU A 91 0.00 -1.51 4.70
N LEU A 92 -0.20 -2.65 4.04
CA LEU A 92 0.49 -3.91 4.31
C LEU A 92 1.49 -4.19 3.19
N ILE A 93 2.75 -4.35 3.55
CA ILE A 93 3.87 -4.61 2.63
C ILE A 93 4.62 -5.82 3.16
N PHE A 94 4.87 -6.81 2.30
CA PHE A 94 5.68 -7.98 2.64
C PHE A 94 7.13 -7.79 2.21
N ASP A 95 8.08 -8.30 2.99
CA ASP A 95 9.50 -8.20 2.68
C ASP A 95 9.90 -8.94 1.39
N GLU A 96 9.15 -9.99 1.02
CA GLU A 96 9.33 -10.71 -0.24
C GLU A 96 9.03 -9.82 -1.46
N HIS A 97 8.08 -8.88 -1.29
CA HIS A 97 7.59 -8.01 -2.36
C HIS A 97 7.51 -6.55 -1.91
N PRO A 98 8.64 -5.90 -1.57
CA PRO A 98 8.66 -4.55 -1.00
C PRO A 98 8.15 -3.47 -1.95
N TYR A 99 7.96 -3.80 -3.24
CA TYR A 99 7.38 -2.93 -4.24
C TYR A 99 5.84 -3.01 -4.33
N LYS A 100 5.22 -3.98 -3.64
CA LYS A 100 3.76 -4.17 -3.60
C LYS A 100 3.22 -3.80 -2.23
N LYS A 101 2.12 -3.08 -2.19
CA LYS A 101 1.37 -2.78 -0.97
C LYS A 101 -0.10 -3.12 -1.12
N TYR A 102 -0.67 -3.71 -0.09
CA TYR A 102 -2.10 -3.95 0.03
C TYR A 102 -2.71 -2.89 0.94
N ILE A 103 -3.91 -2.43 0.61
CA ILE A 103 -4.71 -1.61 1.53
C ILE A 103 -5.57 -2.57 2.34
N ALA A 104 -5.09 -2.89 3.52
CA ALA A 104 -5.61 -3.96 4.36
C ALA A 104 -6.26 -3.40 5.63
N LYS A 105 -7.22 -4.14 6.15
CA LYS A 105 -7.87 -3.89 7.44
C LYS A 105 -7.91 -5.20 8.21
N LEU A 106 -7.79 -5.15 9.54
CA LEU A 106 -8.07 -6.33 10.35
C LEU A 106 -9.50 -6.80 10.16
N GLU A 107 -9.68 -8.06 9.79
CA GLU A 107 -10.98 -8.71 9.66
C GLU A 107 -11.53 -9.16 11.02
N SER A 108 -10.65 -9.66 11.88
CA SER A 108 -10.99 -10.18 13.20
C SER A 108 -9.96 -9.72 14.24
N PRO A 109 -10.28 -9.80 15.54
CA PRO A 109 -9.28 -9.59 16.59
C PRO A 109 -8.06 -10.52 16.40
N ILE A 110 -6.87 -10.03 16.75
CA ILE A 110 -5.66 -10.85 16.72
C ILE A 110 -5.79 -11.93 17.80
N GLU A 111 -5.62 -13.18 17.40
CA GLU A 111 -5.61 -14.32 18.28
C GLU A 111 -4.18 -14.63 18.70
N LEU A 112 -3.89 -14.55 20.00
CA LEU A 112 -2.58 -14.86 20.55
C LEU A 112 -2.68 -16.03 21.54
N SER A 113 -1.83 -17.02 21.36
CA SER A 113 -1.61 -18.12 22.31
C SER A 113 -0.20 -17.99 22.89
N TYR A 114 -0.07 -17.77 24.20
CA TYR A 114 1.21 -17.49 24.81
C TYR A 114 1.35 -18.02 26.22
N ILE A 115 2.60 -18.21 26.62
CA ILE A 115 3.03 -18.36 28.00
C ILE A 115 3.62 -17.04 28.49
N CYS A 116 3.42 -16.72 29.76
CA CYS A 116 3.95 -15.53 30.39
C CYS A 116 4.96 -15.93 31.47
N PHE A 117 6.08 -15.26 31.50
CA PHE A 117 7.07 -15.39 32.57
C PHE A 117 7.62 -14.02 32.95
N ASP A 118 8.04 -13.92 34.21
CA ASP A 118 8.67 -12.71 34.72
C ASP A 118 10.18 -12.78 34.49
N GLU A 119 10.73 -11.92 33.66
CA GLU A 119 12.16 -11.75 33.54
C GLU A 119 12.65 -10.73 34.56
N ARG A 120 13.61 -11.16 35.38
CA ARG A 120 14.28 -10.26 36.31
C ARG A 120 15.51 -9.73 35.59
N GLU A 121 15.49 -8.49 35.17
CA GLU A 121 16.68 -7.82 34.72
C GLU A 121 17.71 -7.84 35.84
N ARG A 122 18.79 -8.60 35.65
CA ARG A 122 19.99 -8.42 36.44
C ARG A 122 20.63 -7.13 35.96
N THR A 123 20.43 -6.04 36.69
CA THR A 123 21.28 -4.87 36.50
C THR A 123 22.73 -5.33 36.71
N GLU A 124 23.52 -5.32 35.62
CA GLU A 124 24.97 -5.43 35.70
C GLU A 124 25.47 -4.27 36.58
N GLY A 125 26.00 -4.58 37.74
CA GLY A 125 26.43 -3.57 38.70
C GLY A 125 25.91 -3.77 40.13
N ALA A 126 24.85 -4.56 40.31
CA ALA A 126 24.59 -5.10 41.64
C ALA A 126 25.58 -6.24 41.86
N GLU A 127 26.84 -5.88 42.17
CA GLU A 127 27.68 -6.82 42.88
C GLU A 127 26.82 -7.34 44.03
N ARG A 128 26.56 -8.65 44.00
CA ARG A 128 26.11 -9.36 45.18
C ARG A 128 27.21 -9.20 46.20
N ASP A 129 27.23 -8.14 46.89
CA ASP A 129 27.78 -8.14 48.23
C ASP A 129 26.88 -9.10 49.01
N GLY A 130 27.10 -10.35 48.70
CA GLY A 130 26.67 -11.41 49.55
C GLY A 130 27.19 -10.99 50.89
N VAL A 131 26.35 -11.02 51.89
CA VAL A 131 26.73 -10.90 53.28
C VAL A 131 28.05 -11.66 53.47
N ARG A 132 29.17 -10.96 53.24
CA ARG A 132 30.45 -11.41 53.69
C ARG A 132 30.31 -11.38 55.20
N ARG A 133 30.06 -12.53 55.76
CA ARG A 133 30.42 -12.73 57.15
C ARG A 133 31.91 -12.51 57.22
N ASP A 134 32.31 -11.28 57.40
CA ASP A 134 33.64 -10.98 57.82
C ASP A 134 33.78 -11.54 59.25
N ARG A 135 34.27 -12.74 59.31
CA ARG A 135 34.78 -13.29 60.54
C ARG A 135 36.11 -12.61 60.82
N SER A 136 36.12 -11.30 61.01
CA SER A 136 37.20 -10.65 61.71
C SER A 136 36.98 -10.99 63.15
N GLU A 137 38.00 -11.66 63.69
CA GLU A 137 38.13 -11.98 65.09
C GLU A 137 37.90 -10.73 65.92
N GLY A 138 36.98 -10.79 66.81
CA GLY A 138 36.88 -9.86 67.92
C GLY A 138 35.67 -8.90 67.85
N ALA A 139 34.68 -9.34 68.61
CA ALA A 139 33.76 -8.48 69.32
C ALA A 139 32.76 -7.58 68.47
N ASN A 140 31.58 -7.82 68.77
CA ASN A 140 30.35 -7.08 68.49
C ASN A 140 29.63 -7.50 67.21
N ASN A 141 28.67 -8.39 67.45
CA ASN A 141 27.54 -8.61 66.56
C ASN A 141 26.68 -7.34 66.43
N THR A 142 27.16 -6.32 65.81
CA THR A 142 26.34 -5.30 65.24
C THR A 142 25.89 -5.79 63.88
N TRP A 143 24.67 -6.23 63.84
CA TRP A 143 23.96 -6.38 62.60
C TRP A 143 23.87 -4.97 62.04
N GLU A 144 24.79 -4.55 61.17
CA GLU A 144 24.52 -3.45 60.28
C GLU A 144 23.26 -3.86 59.52
N GLN A 145 22.17 -3.17 59.80
CA GLN A 145 21.02 -3.24 58.95
C GLN A 145 21.50 -2.83 57.58
N VAL A 146 21.78 -3.83 56.75
CA VAL A 146 21.91 -3.63 55.34
C VAL A 146 20.55 -3.03 54.98
N THR A 147 20.54 -1.74 54.59
CA THR A 147 19.41 -1.04 54.07
C THR A 147 18.68 -1.99 53.13
N PRO A 148 17.35 -2.16 53.28
CA PRO A 148 16.65 -3.06 52.42
C PRO A 148 16.95 -2.61 50.98
N TRP A 149 17.49 -3.55 50.24
CA TRP A 149 17.80 -3.37 48.85
C TRP A 149 16.57 -2.71 48.25
N GLU A 150 16.70 -1.49 47.78
CA GLU A 150 15.78 -0.97 46.81
C GLU A 150 15.93 -1.88 45.56
N TYR A 151 15.27 -3.00 45.62
CA TYR A 151 15.00 -3.76 44.43
C TYR A 151 14.10 -2.86 43.57
N THR A 152 14.69 -1.97 42.81
CA THR A 152 14.06 -1.51 41.57
C THR A 152 14.12 -2.68 40.62
N THR A 153 13.47 -3.77 41.00
CA THR A 153 13.18 -4.86 40.10
C THR A 153 12.09 -4.31 39.17
N ASN A 154 12.50 -3.75 38.05
CA ASN A 154 11.64 -3.74 36.87
C ASN A 154 11.44 -5.20 36.50
N ILE A 155 10.42 -5.81 37.10
CA ILE A 155 9.92 -7.13 36.67
C ILE A 155 9.21 -6.85 35.37
N GLU A 156 9.86 -7.09 34.27
CA GLU A 156 9.22 -7.02 32.97
C GLU A 156 8.55 -8.37 32.68
N ARG A 157 7.27 -8.32 32.35
CA ARG A 157 6.54 -9.48 31.88
C ARG A 157 6.84 -9.72 30.43
N ILE A 158 7.32 -10.92 30.15
CA ILE A 158 7.66 -11.37 28.81
C ILE A 158 6.66 -12.42 28.39
N TYR A 159 6.20 -12.28 27.17
CA TYR A 159 5.29 -13.18 26.51
C TYR A 159 6.01 -13.89 25.38
N LYS A 160 5.90 -15.21 25.36
CA LYS A 160 6.41 -16.06 24.28
C LYS A 160 5.27 -16.89 23.75
N GLY A 161 5.11 -16.93 22.43
CA GLY A 161 4.01 -17.67 21.85
C GLY A 161 3.86 -17.46 20.35
N GLU A 162 2.68 -17.73 19.90
CA GLU A 162 2.27 -17.65 18.51
C GLU A 162 0.91 -16.98 18.39
N GLY A 163 0.57 -16.56 17.19
CA GLY A 163 -0.72 -15.94 16.93
C GLY A 163 -1.08 -15.91 15.46
N LYS A 164 -2.27 -15.40 15.20
CA LYS A 164 -2.79 -15.26 13.86
C LYS A 164 -3.38 -13.87 13.66
N ILE A 165 -3.01 -13.26 12.54
CA ILE A 165 -3.53 -11.97 12.09
C ILE A 165 -4.26 -12.19 10.78
N ASN A 166 -5.56 -11.86 10.74
CA ASN A 166 -6.38 -11.98 9.56
C ASN A 166 -6.68 -10.58 9.03
N PHE A 167 -6.29 -10.33 7.79
CA PHE A 167 -6.56 -9.09 7.08
C PHE A 167 -7.58 -9.30 5.98
N ILE A 168 -8.40 -8.30 5.75
CA ILE A 168 -9.28 -8.17 4.59
C ILE A 168 -8.87 -6.95 3.76
N CYS A 169 -8.67 -7.16 2.47
CA CYS A 169 -8.41 -6.12 1.49
C CYS A 169 -9.68 -5.95 0.64
N TYR A 170 -10.46 -4.90 0.89
CA TYR A 170 -11.66 -4.62 0.11
C TYR A 170 -11.34 -4.27 -1.36
N PHE A 171 -10.16 -3.67 -1.59
CA PHE A 171 -9.57 -3.58 -2.92
C PHE A 171 -8.61 -4.78 -3.06
N PRO A 172 -8.95 -5.76 -3.92
CA PRO A 172 -8.30 -7.07 -3.89
C PRO A 172 -6.88 -7.11 -4.45
N PHE A 173 -6.45 -6.05 -5.13
CA PHE A 173 -5.17 -5.98 -5.81
C PHE A 173 -4.15 -5.20 -4.99
N ALA A 174 -2.89 -5.63 -5.08
CA ALA A 174 -1.79 -4.84 -4.55
C ALA A 174 -1.50 -3.64 -5.47
N LYS A 175 -1.06 -2.54 -4.87
CA LYS A 175 -0.61 -1.33 -5.57
C LYS A 175 0.89 -1.21 -5.52
N SER A 176 1.51 -0.58 -6.50
CA SER A 176 2.93 -0.25 -6.42
C SER A 176 3.24 0.70 -5.27
N VAL A 177 4.29 0.40 -4.52
CA VAL A 177 4.87 1.34 -3.53
C VAL A 177 5.64 2.43 -4.26
N TYR A 178 6.37 2.04 -5.31
CA TYR A 178 7.19 2.93 -6.12
C TYR A 178 6.77 2.86 -7.58
N LYS A 179 6.81 4.00 -8.27
CA LYS A 179 6.68 4.07 -9.74
C LYS A 179 8.01 3.85 -10.44
N TYR A 180 9.11 4.06 -9.72
CA TYR A 180 10.48 3.81 -10.17
C TYR A 180 11.32 3.30 -8.99
N LEU A 181 12.43 2.65 -9.29
CA LEU A 181 13.36 2.21 -8.25
C LEU A 181 14.15 3.40 -7.70
N PRO A 182 14.26 3.54 -6.37
CA PRO A 182 14.82 4.73 -5.74
C PRO A 182 16.34 4.90 -5.97
N SER A 183 17.08 3.83 -6.27
CA SER A 183 18.51 3.88 -6.59
C SER A 183 18.92 2.83 -7.61
N GLU A 184 20.02 3.11 -8.37
CA GLU A 184 20.57 2.15 -9.33
C GLU A 184 21.14 0.88 -8.65
N GLU A 185 21.63 0.98 -7.42
CA GLU A 185 22.14 -0.16 -6.66
C GLU A 185 21.03 -1.13 -6.24
N GLU A 186 19.84 -0.62 -5.93
CA GLU A 186 18.66 -1.43 -5.63
C GLU A 186 18.03 -2.04 -6.87
N ASN A 187 18.22 -1.41 -8.04
CA ASN A 187 17.78 -1.92 -9.34
C ASN A 187 18.28 -3.34 -9.63
N SER A 188 19.52 -3.66 -9.24
CA SER A 188 20.12 -4.97 -9.51
C SER A 188 19.43 -6.12 -8.78
N LYS A 189 18.70 -5.85 -7.69
CA LYS A 189 18.03 -6.86 -6.87
C LYS A 189 16.59 -7.14 -7.32
N TRP A 190 15.92 -6.14 -7.89
CA TRP A 190 14.46 -6.17 -8.09
C TRP A 190 14.04 -6.02 -9.55
N ALA A 191 14.94 -5.58 -10.42
CA ALA A 191 14.61 -5.13 -11.77
C ALA A 191 14.00 -6.22 -12.68
N ALA A 192 14.29 -7.49 -12.45
CA ALA A 192 13.92 -8.54 -13.38
C ALA A 192 12.46 -9.01 -13.29
N SER A 193 11.76 -8.78 -12.17
CA SER A 193 10.42 -9.32 -11.94
C SER A 193 9.40 -8.31 -11.39
N SER A 194 9.82 -7.10 -11.06
CA SER A 194 8.93 -6.13 -10.42
C SER A 194 8.10 -5.28 -11.38
N GLY A 195 8.45 -5.26 -12.67
CA GLY A 195 7.81 -4.38 -13.65
C GLY A 195 8.04 -2.88 -13.41
N LEU A 196 8.89 -2.51 -12.45
CA LEU A 196 9.17 -1.12 -12.12
C LEU A 196 10.14 -0.48 -13.13
N LEU A 197 9.93 0.82 -13.39
CA LEU A 197 10.83 1.62 -14.18
C LEU A 197 12.05 2.03 -13.37
N THR A 198 13.22 2.10 -14.00
CA THR A 198 14.34 2.84 -13.46
C THR A 198 14.02 4.34 -13.47
N ARG A 199 14.79 5.15 -12.72
CA ARG A 199 14.60 6.60 -12.73
C ARG A 199 14.73 7.19 -14.14
N ALA A 200 15.73 6.75 -14.91
CA ALA A 200 15.92 7.21 -16.27
C ALA A 200 14.78 6.79 -17.21
N GLU A 201 14.25 5.60 -17.04
CA GLU A 201 13.06 5.16 -17.79
C GLU A 201 11.82 5.94 -17.36
N PHE A 202 11.65 6.19 -16.06
CA PHE A 202 10.52 6.98 -15.54
C PHE A 202 10.51 8.41 -16.10
N GLU A 203 11.68 9.02 -16.29
CA GLU A 203 11.80 10.34 -16.91
C GLU A 203 11.33 10.34 -18.38
N ASN A 204 11.30 9.19 -19.06
CA ASN A 204 10.80 9.02 -20.41
C ASN A 204 9.34 8.55 -20.49
N PHE A 205 8.83 7.94 -19.42
CA PHE A 205 7.45 7.49 -19.31
C PHE A 205 6.68 8.38 -18.33
N ASN A 206 5.35 8.43 -18.48
CA ASN A 206 4.43 9.12 -17.59
C ASN A 206 4.65 10.65 -17.52
N VAL A 207 5.44 11.19 -18.41
CA VAL A 207 5.72 12.61 -18.54
C VAL A 207 5.06 13.14 -19.79
N TYR A 208 4.36 14.26 -19.65
CA TYR A 208 3.75 14.93 -20.78
C TYR A 208 4.80 15.61 -21.65
N ASP A 209 4.84 15.24 -22.93
CA ASP A 209 5.65 15.89 -23.94
C ASP A 209 4.86 17.03 -24.58
N GLN A 210 5.29 18.26 -24.36
CA GLN A 210 4.62 19.45 -24.88
C GLN A 210 4.72 19.59 -26.40
N GLU A 211 5.78 19.05 -27.02
CA GLU A 211 5.99 19.17 -28.46
C GLU A 211 5.05 18.27 -29.26
N SER A 212 4.81 17.06 -28.78
CA SER A 212 3.93 16.08 -29.42
C SER A 212 2.49 16.11 -28.91
N GLY A 213 2.27 16.67 -27.73
CA GLY A 213 0.97 16.62 -27.05
C GLY A 213 0.63 15.23 -26.52
N THR A 214 1.64 14.42 -26.21
CA THR A 214 1.50 13.01 -25.85
C THR A 214 2.13 12.67 -24.51
N ILE A 215 1.69 11.56 -23.93
CA ILE A 215 2.30 10.93 -22.75
C ILE A 215 2.62 9.49 -23.11
N ASN A 216 3.87 9.10 -22.97
CA ASN A 216 4.25 7.69 -23.07
C ASN A 216 3.83 6.97 -21.79
N ILE A 217 2.98 5.95 -21.93
CA ILE A 217 2.42 5.19 -20.81
C ILE A 217 3.14 3.86 -20.68
N TYR A 218 3.49 3.53 -19.45
CA TYR A 218 3.98 2.20 -19.09
C TYR A 218 3.24 1.71 -17.85
N ASN A 219 2.40 0.67 -18.01
CA ASN A 219 1.78 -0.03 -16.91
C ASN A 219 2.56 -1.31 -16.60
N GLY A 220 3.45 -1.25 -15.62
CA GLY A 220 4.27 -2.40 -15.17
C GLY A 220 3.55 -3.36 -14.23
N GLY A 221 2.24 -3.22 -14.05
CA GLY A 221 1.41 -4.12 -13.26
C GLY A 221 0.92 -5.33 -14.06
N ASP A 222 0.23 -6.23 -13.38
CA ASP A 222 -0.36 -7.44 -13.96
C ASP A 222 -1.79 -7.20 -14.48
N ILE A 223 -2.39 -6.06 -14.13
CA ILE A 223 -3.81 -5.75 -14.33
C ILE A 223 -3.97 -4.37 -14.96
N GLU A 224 -5.05 -4.20 -15.72
CA GLU A 224 -5.46 -2.90 -16.21
C GLU A 224 -5.63 -1.90 -15.05
N THR A 225 -5.14 -0.69 -15.21
CA THR A 225 -5.22 0.35 -14.19
C THR A 225 -5.94 1.59 -14.70
N GLY A 226 -6.81 2.15 -13.88
CA GLY A 226 -7.36 3.47 -14.11
C GLY A 226 -6.35 4.56 -13.81
N PHE A 227 -6.57 5.73 -14.37
CA PHE A 227 -5.71 6.88 -14.16
C PHE A 227 -6.50 8.13 -13.78
N ARG A 228 -5.81 9.08 -13.18
CA ARG A 228 -6.32 10.42 -12.93
C ARG A 228 -5.52 11.42 -13.74
N LEU A 229 -6.19 12.23 -14.52
CA LEU A 229 -5.58 13.23 -15.40
C LEU A 229 -6.10 14.61 -14.98
N TYR A 230 -5.19 15.46 -14.52
CA TYR A 230 -5.48 16.87 -14.26
C TYR A 230 -5.28 17.69 -15.53
N ILE A 231 -6.27 18.50 -15.85
CA ILE A 231 -6.27 19.40 -16.99
C ILE A 231 -6.64 20.81 -16.52
N PRO A 232 -5.79 21.83 -16.80
CA PRO A 232 -6.04 23.22 -16.44
C PRO A 232 -7.29 23.80 -17.09
N ALA A 233 -7.85 24.84 -16.49
CA ALA A 233 -9.13 25.46 -16.88
C ALA A 233 -9.16 25.95 -18.34
N ASN A 234 -8.11 26.59 -18.81
CA ASN A 234 -8.02 27.12 -20.17
C ASN A 234 -8.20 26.05 -21.25
N PHE A 235 -7.71 24.84 -21.00
CA PHE A 235 -7.86 23.71 -21.92
C PHE A 235 -9.20 23.01 -21.75
N ALA A 236 -9.68 22.86 -20.53
CA ALA A 236 -11.03 22.30 -20.27
C ALA A 236 -12.13 23.08 -20.98
N MET A 237 -12.01 24.43 -21.06
CA MET A 237 -12.93 25.31 -21.76
C MET A 237 -12.89 25.21 -23.29
N SER A 238 -11.83 24.65 -23.88
CA SER A 238 -11.70 24.47 -25.34
C SER A 238 -12.29 23.17 -25.84
N GLY A 239 -12.60 22.23 -24.95
CA GLY A 239 -12.92 20.84 -25.26
C GLY A 239 -11.64 20.00 -25.39
N ILE A 240 -11.78 18.70 -25.09
CA ILE A 240 -10.65 17.79 -24.94
C ILE A 240 -10.95 16.51 -25.69
N THR A 241 -9.96 16.00 -26.40
CA THR A 241 -9.95 14.65 -26.94
C THR A 241 -8.77 13.90 -26.37
N LEU A 242 -9.05 12.82 -25.66
CA LEU A 242 -8.04 11.88 -25.20
C LEU A 242 -8.08 10.66 -26.11
N THR A 243 -6.93 10.28 -26.67
CA THR A 243 -6.81 9.06 -27.48
C THR A 243 -5.73 8.19 -26.88
N TYR A 244 -6.07 6.95 -26.55
CA TYR A 244 -5.14 5.95 -26.07
C TYR A 244 -4.80 4.97 -27.19
N LYS A 245 -3.53 4.77 -27.40
CA LYS A 245 -2.97 3.83 -28.37
C LYS A 245 -2.17 2.78 -27.61
N GLU A 246 -2.61 1.55 -27.66
CA GLU A 246 -1.97 0.43 -27.00
C GLU A 246 -0.86 -0.14 -27.86
N ASP A 247 0.34 -0.26 -27.33
CA ASP A 247 1.49 -1.02 -27.86
C ASP A 247 1.65 -0.98 -29.41
N GLY A 248 1.50 0.21 -29.99
CA GLY A 248 1.67 0.41 -31.45
C GLY A 248 0.40 0.24 -32.28
N GLU A 249 -0.74 0.02 -31.66
CA GLU A 249 -2.05 0.05 -32.30
C GLU A 249 -2.38 1.45 -32.86
N SER A 250 -3.26 1.52 -33.84
CA SER A 250 -3.69 2.80 -34.42
C SER A 250 -4.50 3.64 -33.43
N GLU A 251 -5.41 2.99 -32.71
CA GLU A 251 -6.25 3.58 -31.67
C GLU A 251 -6.92 2.44 -30.91
N SER A 252 -6.79 2.42 -29.58
CA SER A 252 -7.46 1.41 -28.73
C SER A 252 -8.69 1.98 -28.03
N ALA A 253 -8.64 3.23 -27.58
CA ALA A 253 -9.76 3.88 -26.90
C ALA A 253 -9.71 5.40 -27.02
N HIS A 254 -10.86 6.06 -26.89
CA HIS A 254 -10.95 7.52 -26.84
C HIS A 254 -12.02 8.02 -25.88
N LEU A 255 -11.84 9.25 -25.42
CA LEU A 255 -12.81 10.03 -24.64
C LEU A 255 -12.82 11.46 -25.15
N VAL A 256 -13.98 11.95 -25.58
CA VAL A 256 -14.14 13.30 -26.13
C VAL A 256 -15.06 14.12 -25.23
N LEU A 257 -14.58 15.26 -24.78
CA LEU A 257 -15.32 16.22 -23.98
C LEU A 257 -15.63 17.48 -24.79
N LYS A 258 -16.87 17.94 -24.70
CA LYS A 258 -17.27 19.28 -25.18
C LYS A 258 -16.59 20.34 -24.32
N PRO A 259 -16.48 21.58 -24.82
CA PRO A 259 -16.07 22.72 -24.01
C PRO A 259 -16.83 22.79 -22.69
N ILE A 260 -16.07 22.84 -21.58
CA ILE A 260 -16.63 22.80 -20.22
C ILE A 260 -16.74 24.23 -19.68
N SER A 261 -17.97 24.60 -19.27
CA SER A 261 -18.17 25.82 -18.48
C SER A 261 -17.89 25.49 -17.01
N LEU A 262 -16.73 25.98 -16.52
CA LEU A 262 -16.32 25.75 -15.14
C LEU A 262 -17.27 26.47 -14.16
N LYS A 263 -17.59 25.80 -13.07
CA LYS A 263 -18.55 26.27 -12.07
C LYS A 263 -17.83 26.73 -10.81
N GLU A 264 -18.51 27.57 -10.07
CA GLU A 264 -18.14 27.90 -8.71
C GLU A 264 -18.40 26.70 -7.80
N GLY A 265 -17.42 26.31 -7.00
CA GLY A 265 -17.53 25.23 -6.02
C GLY A 265 -18.28 25.67 -4.76
N LYS A 266 -18.52 24.74 -3.86
CA LYS A 266 -19.20 24.99 -2.57
C LYS A 266 -18.51 26.03 -1.67
N ASN A 267 -17.22 26.26 -1.92
CA ASN A 267 -16.39 27.24 -1.22
C ASN A 267 -16.39 28.65 -1.85
N GLY A 268 -17.19 28.89 -2.90
CA GLY A 268 -17.26 30.14 -3.61
C GLY A 268 -16.08 30.40 -4.56
N ILE A 269 -15.25 29.40 -4.84
CA ILE A 269 -14.09 29.49 -5.74
C ILE A 269 -14.44 28.79 -7.04
N THR A 270 -14.23 29.47 -8.17
CA THR A 270 -14.38 28.87 -9.50
C THR A 270 -13.31 27.79 -9.71
N ASP A 271 -13.69 26.68 -10.33
CA ASP A 271 -12.77 25.59 -10.63
C ASP A 271 -11.60 26.07 -11.48
N ILE A 272 -10.39 25.72 -11.06
CA ILE A 272 -9.14 26.07 -11.78
C ILE A 272 -8.75 25.05 -12.85
N GLY A 273 -9.50 23.95 -12.94
CA GLY A 273 -9.32 22.86 -13.88
C GLY A 273 -10.27 21.71 -13.61
N ILE A 274 -10.03 20.62 -14.29
CA ILE A 274 -10.77 19.38 -14.13
C ILE A 274 -9.82 18.22 -13.82
N LEU A 275 -10.33 17.23 -13.11
CA LEU A 275 -9.70 15.94 -12.87
C LEU A 275 -10.55 14.86 -13.51
N ILE A 276 -10.01 14.18 -14.52
CA ILE A 276 -10.61 12.99 -15.12
C ILE A 276 -10.13 11.78 -14.33
N ASP A 277 -11.04 11.11 -13.63
CA ASP A 277 -10.77 9.89 -12.86
C ASP A 277 -11.44 8.72 -13.58
N THR A 278 -10.63 7.92 -14.27
CA THR A 278 -11.13 6.79 -15.05
C THR A 278 -11.42 5.57 -14.18
N THR A 279 -10.87 5.50 -12.96
CA THR A 279 -11.17 4.44 -12.01
C THR A 279 -12.61 4.55 -11.50
N ASN A 280 -13.04 5.78 -11.20
CA ASN A 280 -14.37 6.06 -10.68
C ASN A 280 -15.35 6.52 -11.77
N GLU A 281 -14.90 6.60 -13.02
CA GLU A 281 -15.69 7.09 -14.17
C GLU A 281 -16.28 8.49 -13.93
N MET A 282 -15.46 9.39 -13.41
CA MET A 282 -15.88 10.72 -13.01
C MET A 282 -14.99 11.82 -13.58
N ILE A 283 -15.61 12.94 -13.94
CA ILE A 283 -14.91 14.18 -14.26
C ILE A 283 -15.28 15.19 -13.19
N MET A 284 -14.31 15.58 -12.39
CA MET A 284 -14.50 16.42 -11.21
C MET A 284 -13.84 17.80 -11.40
N GLY A 285 -14.47 18.83 -10.85
CA GLY A 285 -13.85 20.15 -10.75
C GLY A 285 -12.72 20.18 -9.73
N VAL A 286 -11.68 20.95 -10.02
CA VAL A 286 -10.53 21.15 -9.14
C VAL A 286 -10.54 22.59 -8.64
N SER A 287 -10.60 22.76 -7.33
CA SER A 287 -10.58 24.07 -6.67
C SER A 287 -9.18 24.55 -6.26
N ALA A 288 -8.28 23.62 -6.01
CA ALA A 288 -6.88 23.91 -5.72
C ALA A 288 -5.95 22.78 -6.17
N PHE A 289 -4.75 23.14 -6.58
CA PHE A 289 -3.67 22.24 -6.92
C PHE A 289 -2.39 22.73 -6.27
N SER A 290 -1.73 21.88 -5.49
CA SER A 290 -0.43 22.15 -4.90
C SER A 290 0.64 21.41 -5.69
N PRO A 291 1.51 22.12 -6.43
CA PRO A 291 2.56 21.46 -7.21
C PRO A 291 3.67 20.85 -6.34
N MET A 292 3.82 21.29 -5.07
CA MET A 292 4.89 20.82 -4.19
C MET A 292 4.63 19.41 -3.62
N ASP A 293 3.39 19.16 -3.24
CA ASP A 293 2.94 17.90 -2.63
C ASP A 293 1.96 17.13 -3.53
N GLU A 294 1.79 17.59 -4.77
CA GLU A 294 0.91 17.00 -5.78
C GLU A 294 -0.54 16.78 -5.30
N THR A 295 -0.96 17.59 -4.33
CA THR A 295 -2.30 17.49 -3.76
C THR A 295 -3.31 18.17 -4.65
N ILE A 296 -4.35 17.43 -5.04
CA ILE A 296 -5.49 17.92 -5.82
C ILE A 296 -6.71 17.99 -4.90
N ILE A 297 -7.28 19.20 -4.76
CA ILE A 297 -8.50 19.42 -4.00
C ILE A 297 -9.65 19.59 -4.98
N THR A 298 -10.61 18.66 -4.95
CA THR A 298 -11.80 18.72 -5.79
C THR A 298 -12.85 19.64 -5.19
N SER A 299 -13.58 20.37 -6.05
CA SER A 299 -14.64 21.30 -5.64
C SER A 299 -15.97 20.64 -5.32
N GLY A 300 -16.12 19.35 -5.69
CA GLY A 300 -17.37 18.60 -5.65
C GLY A 300 -18.29 18.84 -6.87
N ASN A 301 -17.90 19.66 -7.84
CA ASN A 301 -18.59 19.77 -9.12
C ASN A 301 -18.31 18.54 -9.99
N ILE A 302 -19.32 18.04 -10.70
CA ILE A 302 -19.22 16.89 -11.60
C ILE A 302 -19.55 17.34 -13.02
N TYR A 303 -18.72 16.94 -13.99
CA TYR A 303 -18.78 17.35 -15.39
C TYR A 303 -18.99 16.18 -16.37
N ASN A 304 -19.44 15.01 -15.91
CA ASN A 304 -19.69 13.84 -16.78
C ASN A 304 -20.68 14.14 -17.91
N GLY A 305 -21.59 15.07 -17.71
CA GLY A 305 -22.52 15.50 -18.75
C GLY A 305 -21.91 16.20 -19.98
N TYR A 306 -20.61 16.49 -19.93
CA TYR A 306 -19.87 17.07 -21.06
C TYR A 306 -19.21 16.01 -21.96
N ILE A 307 -19.30 14.72 -21.62
CA ILE A 307 -18.84 13.64 -22.51
C ILE A 307 -19.70 13.67 -23.78
N SER A 308 -19.06 13.79 -24.94
CA SER A 308 -19.71 13.83 -26.22
C SER A 308 -19.58 12.57 -27.04
N ALA A 309 -18.46 11.87 -26.86
CA ALA A 309 -18.17 10.60 -27.52
C ALA A 309 -17.14 9.79 -26.70
N GLY A 310 -17.06 8.50 -26.99
CA GLY A 310 -16.16 7.59 -26.32
C GLY A 310 -16.61 7.18 -24.92
N TYR A 311 -15.68 6.65 -24.16
CA TYR A 311 -15.90 6.11 -22.82
C TYR A 311 -14.66 6.24 -21.96
N PHE A 312 -14.81 6.10 -20.63
CA PHE A 312 -13.66 5.98 -19.73
C PHE A 312 -12.90 4.68 -20.02
N PHE A 313 -11.61 4.77 -20.14
CA PHE A 313 -10.74 3.64 -20.44
C PHE A 313 -9.64 3.50 -19.38
N LYS A 314 -8.98 2.38 -19.38
CA LYS A 314 -7.89 2.04 -18.47
C LYS A 314 -6.65 1.69 -19.27
N PHE A 315 -5.47 1.83 -18.64
CA PHE A 315 -4.21 1.41 -19.24
C PHE A 315 -4.02 -0.08 -19.06
N GLN A 316 -3.87 -0.79 -20.15
CA GLN A 316 -3.56 -2.22 -20.15
C GLN A 316 -2.14 -2.47 -19.63
N PRO A 317 -1.86 -3.63 -19.05
CA PRO A 317 -0.49 -4.04 -18.71
C PRO A 317 0.41 -3.98 -19.93
N SER A 318 1.56 -3.32 -19.81
CA SER A 318 2.53 -3.23 -20.90
C SER A 318 3.25 -4.57 -21.11
N ILE A 319 3.31 -5.06 -22.32
CA ILE A 319 3.95 -6.34 -22.67
C ILE A 319 5.45 -6.28 -22.37
N ASN A 320 6.09 -5.17 -22.70
CA ASN A 320 7.48 -4.90 -22.39
C ASN A 320 7.76 -3.38 -22.43
N LYS A 321 8.95 -2.98 -21.97
CA LYS A 321 9.36 -1.57 -21.95
C LYS A 321 9.74 -0.99 -23.31
N GLU A 322 9.87 -1.81 -24.33
CA GLU A 322 10.27 -1.38 -25.68
C GLU A 322 9.08 -0.95 -26.51
N VAL A 323 7.92 -1.54 -26.26
CA VAL A 323 6.66 -1.20 -26.93
C VAL A 323 5.93 -0.15 -26.08
N ARG A 324 5.65 1.01 -26.67
CA ARG A 324 5.10 2.16 -25.96
C ARG A 324 3.62 2.33 -26.24
N SER A 325 2.84 2.28 -25.18
CA SER A 325 1.48 2.81 -25.22
C SER A 325 1.52 4.33 -25.10
N ILE A 326 0.65 5.02 -25.83
CA ILE A 326 0.65 6.47 -25.94
C ILE A 326 -0.72 7.02 -25.57
N LEU A 327 -0.76 8.00 -24.69
CA LEU A 327 -1.93 8.81 -24.44
C LEU A 327 -1.75 10.17 -25.14
N GLU A 328 -2.55 10.41 -26.18
CA GLU A 328 -2.63 11.72 -26.85
C GLU A 328 -3.62 12.60 -26.08
N VAL A 329 -3.17 13.75 -25.63
CA VAL A 329 -3.96 14.72 -24.86
C VAL A 329 -4.14 16.03 -25.66
N GLY A 330 -3.30 16.26 -26.66
CA GLY A 330 -3.20 17.50 -27.40
C GLY A 330 -2.21 18.50 -26.76
N TYR A 331 -2.00 19.61 -27.42
CA TYR A 331 -1.05 20.63 -26.98
C TYR A 331 -1.59 21.41 -25.79
N MET A 332 -1.20 21.02 -24.58
CA MET A 332 -1.61 21.64 -23.32
C MET A 332 -0.41 21.86 -22.43
N ASN A 333 -0.43 22.87 -21.58
CA ASN A 333 0.59 23.09 -20.55
C ASN A 333 0.07 22.55 -19.20
N ASP A 334 0.98 22.14 -18.33
CA ASP A 334 0.68 21.76 -16.94
C ASP A 334 -0.29 20.57 -16.75
N VAL A 335 -0.35 19.68 -17.73
CA VAL A 335 -1.09 18.42 -17.60
C VAL A 335 -0.32 17.48 -16.68
N LYS A 336 -1.03 16.84 -15.76
CA LYS A 336 -0.47 15.87 -14.82
C LYS A 336 -1.26 14.56 -14.86
N ILE A 337 -0.55 13.44 -14.89
CA ILE A 337 -1.13 12.12 -14.90
C ILE A 337 -0.69 11.32 -13.67
N TYR A 338 -1.62 10.60 -13.07
CA TYR A 338 -1.41 9.78 -11.87
C TYR A 338 -2.09 8.44 -12.04
N TYR A 339 -1.36 7.35 -11.84
CA TYR A 339 -1.91 5.99 -11.77
C TYR A 339 -0.97 5.07 -11.00
N ASP A 340 -1.52 3.98 -10.47
CA ASP A 340 -0.78 2.95 -9.75
C ASP A 340 -0.60 1.73 -10.65
N TYR A 341 0.49 0.99 -10.52
CA TYR A 341 0.55 -0.37 -11.04
C TYR A 341 -0.23 -1.28 -10.11
N LEU A 342 -1.06 -2.13 -10.69
CA LEU A 342 -1.88 -3.08 -9.96
C LEU A 342 -1.37 -4.49 -10.19
N TYR A 343 -1.21 -5.25 -9.10
CA TYR A 343 -0.68 -6.61 -9.12
C TYR A 343 -1.70 -7.57 -8.49
N PHE A 344 -1.67 -8.82 -8.97
CA PHE A 344 -2.39 -9.90 -8.33
C PHE A 344 -1.91 -10.22 -6.93
#